data_4c0ec2e359bb0dbf23f31af8a48a33fc
#
_entry.id   4c0ec2e359bb0dbf23f31af8a48a33fc
#
_cell.length_a   1.000
_cell.length_b   1.000
_cell.length_c   1.000
_cell.angle_alpha   90.00
_cell.angle_beta   90.00
_cell.angle_gamma   90.00
#
_symmetry.space_group_name_H-M   'P 1'
#
loop_
_entity.id
_entity.type
_entity.pdbx_description
1 polymer ?
#
loop_
_entity_poly.entity_id
_entity_poly.type
_entity_poly.pdbx_seq_one_letter_code
_entity_poly.pdbx_strand_id
1 'polypeptide(L)'
;IFSQPFKLGDFIEVDSIVKGTVMEITLRHTVIRDAENRMILIPNNKINSSTIINSSYGDTATCAFVEVGVSYTADLDNAIATMRDEIMKHPLLTDHRSEDEKKNGVPQVVIRVTNLGDSAITLRAWAWASSAGNAFAMKCDLLKSIKERFDRENIEIPYPYVNVVKA
;
A
#
# COMPACT_ATOMS: atom_id res chain seq x y z
N ILE A 1 -10.74 -30.25 -14.53
CA ILE A 1 -10.89 -28.80 -14.77
C ILE A 1 -9.63 -28.17 -14.21
N PHE A 2 -8.70 -27.75 -15.08
CA PHE A 2 -7.55 -26.97 -14.65
C PHE A 2 -8.06 -25.57 -14.27
N SER A 3 -8.17 -25.31 -12.99
CA SER A 3 -8.44 -23.96 -12.50
C SER A 3 -7.16 -23.15 -12.73
N GLN A 4 -7.19 -22.25 -13.69
CA GLN A 4 -6.07 -21.31 -13.86
C GLN A 4 -6.05 -20.34 -12.69
N PRO A 5 -4.89 -20.07 -12.06
CA PRO A 5 -4.79 -19.17 -10.91
C PRO A 5 -5.02 -17.70 -11.28
N PHE A 6 -5.12 -17.37 -12.55
CA PHE A 6 -5.41 -16.05 -13.10
C PHE A 6 -6.03 -16.15 -14.49
N LYS A 7 -6.61 -15.06 -14.96
CA LYS A 7 -7.25 -14.91 -16.28
C LYS A 7 -6.83 -13.61 -16.97
N LEU A 8 -7.25 -13.43 -18.22
CA LEU A 8 -7.05 -12.17 -18.94
C LEU A 8 -7.63 -10.99 -18.18
N GLY A 9 -6.86 -9.92 -18.09
CA GLY A 9 -7.22 -8.71 -17.37
C GLY A 9 -6.87 -8.71 -15.88
N ASP A 10 -6.51 -9.83 -15.29
CA ASP A 10 -6.08 -9.88 -13.90
C ASP A 10 -4.76 -9.12 -13.70
N PHE A 11 -4.66 -8.43 -12.56
CA PHE A 11 -3.42 -7.81 -12.13
C PHE A 11 -2.68 -8.78 -11.21
N ILE A 12 -1.53 -9.26 -11.67
CA ILE A 12 -0.76 -10.29 -10.98
C ILE A 12 0.69 -9.87 -10.73
N GLU A 13 1.29 -10.49 -9.73
CA GLU A 13 2.72 -10.40 -9.43
C GLU A 13 3.29 -11.81 -9.42
N VAL A 14 4.40 -12.03 -10.16
CA VAL A 14 5.07 -13.32 -10.32
C VAL A 14 6.43 -13.25 -9.64
N ASP A 15 6.66 -14.10 -8.63
CA ASP A 15 7.91 -14.21 -7.85
C ASP A 15 8.41 -12.87 -7.27
N SER A 16 7.53 -11.89 -7.03
CA SER A 16 7.88 -10.52 -6.59
C SER A 16 8.79 -9.75 -7.57
N ILE A 17 8.91 -10.21 -8.81
CA ILE A 17 9.81 -9.64 -9.83
C ILE A 17 9.03 -9.00 -10.96
N VAL A 18 7.99 -9.69 -11.46
CA VAL A 18 7.15 -9.22 -12.56
C VAL A 18 5.77 -8.87 -12.04
N LYS A 19 5.31 -7.64 -12.29
CA LYS A 19 4.03 -7.15 -11.83
C LYS A 19 3.30 -6.43 -12.96
N GLY A 20 2.05 -6.78 -13.19
CA GLY A 20 1.25 -6.13 -14.23
C GLY A 20 -0.04 -6.86 -14.58
N THR A 21 -0.67 -6.42 -15.66
CA THR A 21 -1.94 -6.94 -16.14
C THR A 21 -1.70 -8.06 -17.16
N VAL A 22 -2.41 -9.18 -17.02
CA VAL A 22 -2.38 -10.29 -17.96
C VAL A 22 -3.08 -9.87 -19.25
N MET A 23 -2.32 -9.83 -20.35
CA MET A 23 -2.79 -9.38 -21.65
C MET A 23 -3.14 -10.54 -22.59
N GLU A 24 -2.39 -11.64 -22.47
CA GLU A 24 -2.57 -12.80 -23.32
C GLU A 24 -2.13 -14.08 -22.58
N ILE A 25 -2.81 -15.18 -22.83
CA ILE A 25 -2.44 -16.52 -22.37
C ILE A 25 -2.48 -17.46 -23.57
N THR A 26 -1.33 -17.97 -23.98
CA THR A 26 -1.19 -18.96 -25.04
C THR A 26 -0.86 -20.33 -24.45
N LEU A 27 -0.72 -21.35 -25.28
CA LEU A 27 -0.27 -22.69 -24.84
C LEU A 27 1.17 -22.68 -24.29
N ARG A 28 2.01 -21.75 -24.72
CA ARG A 28 3.46 -21.74 -24.40
C ARG A 28 3.87 -20.64 -23.43
N HIS A 29 3.18 -19.51 -23.46
CA HIS A 29 3.57 -18.34 -22.66
C HIS A 29 2.36 -17.52 -22.26
N THR A 30 2.55 -16.76 -21.20
CA THR A 30 1.64 -15.71 -20.73
C THR A 30 2.31 -14.36 -20.93
N VAL A 31 1.56 -13.37 -21.43
CA VAL A 31 2.04 -12.00 -21.64
C VAL A 31 1.47 -11.08 -20.57
N ILE A 32 2.32 -10.39 -19.88
CA ILE A 32 1.99 -9.41 -18.82
C ILE A 32 2.43 -8.02 -19.29
N ARG A 33 1.55 -7.04 -19.19
CA ARG A 33 1.87 -5.64 -19.43
C ARG A 33 2.15 -4.96 -18.09
N ASP A 34 3.37 -4.43 -17.92
CA ASP A 34 3.76 -3.72 -16.72
C ASP A 34 3.29 -2.25 -16.70
N ALA A 35 3.63 -1.54 -15.61
CA ALA A 35 3.29 -0.12 -15.44
C ALA A 35 4.02 0.81 -16.42
N GLU A 36 5.13 0.38 -17.02
CA GLU A 36 5.88 1.11 -18.05
C GLU A 36 5.36 0.80 -19.46
N ASN A 37 4.23 0.07 -19.58
CA ASN A 37 3.63 -0.38 -20.84
C ASN A 37 4.50 -1.38 -21.64
N ARG A 38 5.41 -2.09 -20.96
CA ARG A 38 6.23 -3.15 -21.57
C ARG A 38 5.50 -4.48 -21.52
N MET A 39 5.63 -5.26 -22.59
CA MET A 39 5.11 -6.62 -22.65
C MET A 39 6.15 -7.62 -22.19
N ILE A 40 5.86 -8.31 -21.09
CA ILE A 40 6.73 -9.32 -20.50
C ILE A 40 6.17 -10.68 -20.81
N LEU A 41 6.94 -11.48 -21.54
CA LEU A 41 6.57 -12.84 -21.95
C LEU A 41 7.19 -13.83 -20.96
N ILE A 42 6.34 -14.60 -20.28
CA ILE A 42 6.79 -15.62 -19.33
C ILE A 42 6.35 -17.00 -19.84
N PRO A 43 7.28 -17.94 -20.05
CA PRO A 43 6.94 -19.31 -20.40
C PRO A 43 6.02 -19.95 -19.35
N ASN A 44 4.97 -20.65 -19.79
CA ASN A 44 3.98 -21.23 -18.86
C ASN A 44 4.56 -22.26 -17.90
N ASN A 45 5.60 -23.00 -18.31
CA ASN A 45 6.30 -23.91 -17.41
C ASN A 45 6.96 -23.17 -16.22
N LYS A 46 7.45 -21.94 -16.44
CA LYS A 46 7.98 -21.09 -15.36
C LYS A 46 6.86 -20.57 -14.49
N ILE A 47 5.79 -20.04 -15.06
CA ILE A 47 4.62 -19.54 -14.31
C ILE A 47 4.03 -20.65 -13.43
N ASN A 48 3.92 -21.88 -13.91
CA ASN A 48 3.36 -22.99 -13.15
C ASN A 48 4.18 -23.37 -11.91
N SER A 49 5.46 -23.00 -11.85
CA SER A 49 6.33 -23.22 -10.71
C SER A 49 6.59 -21.97 -9.86
N SER A 50 6.03 -20.83 -10.26
CA SER A 50 6.19 -19.54 -9.59
C SER A 50 5.13 -19.27 -8.54
N THR A 51 5.47 -18.42 -7.57
CA THR A 51 4.48 -17.85 -6.66
C THR A 51 3.70 -16.74 -7.38
N ILE A 52 2.39 -16.86 -7.42
CA ILE A 52 1.49 -15.88 -8.04
C ILE A 52 0.71 -15.14 -6.94
N ILE A 53 0.83 -13.82 -6.90
CA ILE A 53 -0.04 -12.95 -6.14
C ILE A 53 -1.05 -12.35 -7.13
N ASN A 54 -2.32 -12.69 -6.98
CA ASN A 54 -3.39 -12.18 -7.85
C ASN A 54 -4.25 -11.19 -7.08
N SER A 55 -4.13 -9.90 -7.40
CA SER A 55 -4.90 -8.81 -6.76
C SER A 55 -6.28 -8.59 -7.37
N SER A 56 -6.66 -9.41 -8.37
CA SER A 56 -7.95 -9.33 -9.04
C SER A 56 -8.82 -10.57 -8.78
N TYR A 57 -8.33 -11.53 -7.99
CA TYR A 57 -9.03 -12.77 -7.70
C TYR A 57 -10.00 -12.60 -6.51
N GLY A 58 -11.29 -12.71 -6.77
CA GLY A 58 -12.33 -12.57 -5.75
C GLY A 58 -12.56 -11.11 -5.38
N ASP A 59 -12.20 -10.72 -4.16
CA ASP A 59 -12.29 -9.33 -3.70
C ASP A 59 -11.11 -8.52 -4.27
N THR A 60 -11.42 -7.47 -5.04
CA THR A 60 -10.42 -6.58 -5.64
C THR A 60 -9.95 -5.48 -4.69
N ALA A 61 -10.64 -5.30 -3.56
CA ALA A 61 -10.26 -4.31 -2.55
C ALA A 61 -8.82 -4.55 -2.08
N THR A 62 -8.04 -3.50 -2.07
CA THR A 62 -6.61 -3.54 -1.74
C THR A 62 -6.29 -2.56 -0.63
N CYS A 63 -5.57 -3.04 0.38
CA CYS A 63 -5.08 -2.21 1.47
C CYS A 63 -3.75 -1.56 1.10
N ALA A 64 -3.70 -0.24 1.08
CA ALA A 64 -2.46 0.52 1.00
C ALA A 64 -1.88 0.71 2.40
N PHE A 65 -0.63 0.37 2.59
CA PHE A 65 0.14 0.75 3.78
C PHE A 65 0.77 2.12 3.55
N VAL A 66 0.23 3.13 4.23
CA VAL A 66 0.77 4.49 4.22
C VAL A 66 1.62 4.67 5.46
N GLU A 67 2.92 4.84 5.27
CA GLU A 67 3.89 4.97 6.37
C GLU A 67 4.52 6.34 6.37
N VAL A 68 4.59 6.94 7.55
CA VAL A 68 5.24 8.23 7.78
C VAL A 68 6.04 8.16 9.08
N GLY A 69 7.28 8.64 9.05
CA GLY A 69 8.11 8.79 10.24
C GLY A 69 7.83 10.12 10.94
N VAL A 70 7.69 10.11 12.26
CA VAL A 70 7.57 11.32 13.08
C VAL A 70 8.72 11.39 14.09
N SER A 71 9.05 12.59 14.55
CA SER A 71 10.08 12.82 15.57
C SER A 71 9.73 12.10 16.88
N TYR A 72 10.77 11.68 17.63
CA TYR A 72 10.61 11.14 18.98
C TYR A 72 10.02 12.16 19.98
N THR A 73 10.08 13.46 19.66
CA THR A 73 9.48 14.53 20.45
C THR A 73 8.06 14.88 20.03
N ALA A 74 7.54 14.27 18.95
CA ALA A 74 6.19 14.53 18.46
C ALA A 74 5.12 13.96 19.40
N ASP A 75 4.00 14.68 19.50
CA ASP A 75 2.77 14.16 20.10
C ASP A 75 2.17 13.11 19.16
N LEU A 76 2.30 11.83 19.53
CA LEU A 76 1.86 10.71 18.70
C LEU A 76 0.35 10.66 18.52
N ASP A 77 -0.43 11.03 19.55
CA ASP A 77 -1.89 11.01 19.47
C ASP A 77 -2.37 12.10 18.50
N ASN A 78 -1.77 13.29 18.55
CA ASN A 78 -2.03 14.36 17.60
C ASN A 78 -1.61 13.97 16.16
N ALA A 79 -0.44 13.39 16.00
CA ALA A 79 0.06 12.94 14.70
C ALA A 79 -0.86 11.87 14.08
N ILE A 80 -1.31 10.89 14.87
CA ILE A 80 -2.24 9.85 14.45
C ILE A 80 -3.60 10.45 14.08
N ALA A 81 -4.13 11.37 14.89
CA ALA A 81 -5.41 12.01 14.62
C ALA A 81 -5.37 12.85 13.33
N THR A 82 -4.32 13.64 13.15
CA THR A 82 -4.09 14.48 11.96
C THR A 82 -3.93 13.61 10.69
N MET A 83 -3.12 12.55 10.78
CA MET A 83 -2.94 11.61 9.67
C MET A 83 -4.25 10.92 9.28
N ARG A 84 -5.05 10.49 10.27
CA ARG A 84 -6.35 9.87 10.02
C ARG A 84 -7.32 10.84 9.36
N ASP A 85 -7.42 12.07 9.86
CA ASP A 85 -8.29 13.11 9.29
C ASP A 85 -7.93 13.39 7.82
N GLU A 86 -6.65 13.42 7.49
CA GLU A 86 -6.20 13.62 6.12
C GLU A 86 -6.57 12.43 5.21
N ILE A 87 -6.36 11.21 5.68
CA ILE A 87 -6.68 9.99 4.91
C ILE A 87 -8.18 9.87 4.67
N MET A 88 -9.00 10.19 5.68
CA MET A 88 -10.47 10.10 5.59
C MET A 88 -11.08 11.01 4.53
N LYS A 89 -10.38 12.05 4.07
CA LYS A 89 -10.82 12.97 3.02
C LYS A 89 -10.52 12.48 1.60
N HIS A 90 -9.71 11.41 1.47
CA HIS A 90 -9.25 10.98 0.15
C HIS A 90 -10.39 10.31 -0.66
N PRO A 91 -10.64 10.73 -1.92
CA PRO A 91 -11.78 10.24 -2.71
C PRO A 91 -11.70 8.76 -3.10
N LEU A 92 -10.50 8.16 -3.13
CA LEU A 92 -10.30 6.74 -3.44
C LEU A 92 -10.38 5.83 -2.21
N LEU A 93 -10.53 6.41 -1.00
CA LEU A 93 -10.68 5.61 0.22
C LEU A 93 -12.04 4.91 0.22
N THR A 94 -12.02 3.62 0.54
CA THR A 94 -13.22 2.79 0.69
C THR A 94 -13.33 2.24 2.11
N ASP A 95 -14.55 2.00 2.57
CA ASP A 95 -14.78 1.35 3.86
C ASP A 95 -14.85 -0.17 3.66
N HIS A 96 -13.84 -0.86 4.14
CA HIS A 96 -13.71 -2.32 4.03
C HIS A 96 -13.96 -3.04 5.35
N ARG A 97 -14.50 -2.33 6.35
CA ARG A 97 -14.85 -2.93 7.64
C ARG A 97 -16.03 -3.90 7.51
N SER A 98 -15.93 -5.00 8.22
CA SER A 98 -17.08 -5.88 8.44
C SER A 98 -18.16 -5.16 9.28
N GLU A 99 -19.38 -5.68 9.25
CA GLU A 99 -20.47 -5.13 10.08
C GLU A 99 -20.17 -5.24 11.59
N ASP A 100 -19.45 -6.29 12.01
CA ASP A 100 -19.03 -6.45 13.40
C ASP A 100 -17.97 -5.42 13.81
N GLU A 101 -17.00 -5.12 12.94
CA GLU A 101 -16.01 -4.06 13.18
C GLU A 101 -16.67 -2.69 13.29
N LYS A 102 -17.65 -2.40 12.44
CA LYS A 102 -18.42 -1.15 12.52
C LYS A 102 -19.18 -1.04 13.84
N LYS A 103 -19.88 -2.13 14.27
CA LYS A 103 -20.61 -2.19 15.53
C LYS A 103 -19.69 -2.03 16.75
N ASN A 104 -18.48 -2.57 16.67
CA ASN A 104 -17.49 -2.47 17.75
C ASN A 104 -16.70 -1.15 17.73
N GLY A 105 -17.04 -0.20 16.85
CA GLY A 105 -16.40 1.09 16.78
C GLY A 105 -14.96 1.09 16.26
N VAL A 106 -14.56 0.04 15.53
CA VAL A 106 -13.24 0.00 14.88
C VAL A 106 -13.13 1.15 13.89
N PRO A 107 -12.08 1.98 13.93
CA PRO A 107 -11.91 3.07 12.97
C PRO A 107 -11.81 2.55 11.53
N GLN A 108 -12.39 3.28 10.57
CA GLN A 108 -12.26 2.95 9.14
C GLN A 108 -10.79 2.95 8.69
N VAL A 109 -10.00 3.88 9.22
CA VAL A 109 -8.55 3.94 9.01
C VAL A 109 -7.86 3.65 10.34
N VAL A 110 -7.32 2.46 10.46
CA VAL A 110 -6.48 2.07 11.60
C VAL A 110 -5.09 2.65 11.39
N ILE A 111 -4.53 3.27 12.44
CA ILE A 111 -3.14 3.77 12.44
C ILE A 111 -2.45 3.27 13.70
N ARG A 112 -1.25 2.73 13.52
CA ARG A 112 -0.44 2.20 14.63
C ARG A 112 1.03 2.60 14.46
N VAL A 113 1.73 2.66 15.59
CA VAL A 113 3.19 2.66 15.61
C VAL A 113 3.67 1.27 15.21
N THR A 114 4.49 1.17 14.18
CA THR A 114 5.01 -0.11 13.68
C THR A 114 6.51 -0.27 13.86
N ASN A 115 7.23 0.82 14.10
CA ASN A 115 8.66 0.76 14.34
C ASN A 115 9.14 1.96 15.15
N LEU A 116 10.12 1.72 16.01
CA LEU A 116 10.94 2.72 16.70
C LEU A 116 12.32 2.68 16.03
N GLY A 117 12.52 3.54 15.02
CA GLY A 117 13.75 3.59 14.23
C GLY A 117 14.82 4.49 14.84
N ASP A 118 15.97 4.57 14.20
CA ASP A 118 17.14 5.31 14.71
C ASP A 118 16.87 6.82 14.84
N SER A 119 16.05 7.40 14.00
CA SER A 119 15.77 8.84 13.99
C SER A 119 14.27 9.17 13.96
N ALA A 120 13.40 8.19 13.78
CA ALA A 120 11.96 8.41 13.63
C ALA A 120 11.15 7.27 14.23
N ILE A 121 9.93 7.61 14.67
CA ILE A 121 8.88 6.66 15.02
C ILE A 121 8.00 6.48 13.78
N THR A 122 7.85 5.25 13.29
CA THR A 122 7.04 4.97 12.10
C THR A 122 5.57 4.77 12.47
N LEU A 123 4.72 5.61 11.91
CA LEU A 123 3.27 5.44 11.90
C LEU A 123 2.85 4.75 10.60
N ARG A 124 2.05 3.69 10.70
CA ARG A 124 1.45 3.01 9.56
C ARG A 124 -0.06 3.13 9.61
N ALA A 125 -0.64 3.58 8.50
CA ALA A 125 -2.08 3.55 8.28
C ALA A 125 -2.45 2.41 7.33
N TRP A 126 -3.56 1.75 7.62
CA TRP A 126 -4.21 0.77 6.74
C TRP A 126 -5.35 1.48 6.02
N ALA A 127 -5.12 1.86 4.77
CA ALA A 127 -6.08 2.57 3.93
C ALA A 127 -6.56 1.68 2.79
N TRP A 128 -7.86 1.40 2.72
CA TRP A 128 -8.44 0.52 1.73
C TRP A 128 -8.92 1.27 0.50
N ALA A 129 -8.71 0.71 -0.68
CA ALA A 129 -9.21 1.20 -1.95
C ALA A 129 -9.84 0.07 -2.76
N SER A 130 -10.61 0.41 -3.80
CA SER A 130 -11.37 -0.56 -4.61
C SER A 130 -10.52 -1.47 -5.50
N SER A 131 -9.25 -1.13 -5.71
CA SER A 131 -8.31 -1.90 -6.54
C SER A 131 -6.86 -1.61 -6.20
N ALA A 132 -5.94 -2.46 -6.64
CA ALA A 132 -4.49 -2.26 -6.48
C ALA A 132 -4.01 -0.94 -7.13
N GLY A 133 -4.53 -0.58 -8.30
CA GLY A 133 -4.20 0.69 -8.96
C GLY A 133 -4.64 1.91 -8.14
N ASN A 134 -5.89 1.88 -7.63
CA ASN A 134 -6.41 2.95 -6.78
C ASN A 134 -5.68 3.01 -5.44
N ALA A 135 -5.29 1.87 -4.85
CA ALA A 135 -4.51 1.82 -3.62
C ALA A 135 -3.13 2.47 -3.80
N PHE A 136 -2.46 2.20 -4.93
CA PHE A 136 -1.18 2.83 -5.25
C PHE A 136 -1.31 4.34 -5.47
N ALA A 137 -2.28 4.79 -6.28
CA ALA A 137 -2.52 6.22 -6.52
C ALA A 137 -2.84 6.94 -5.21
N MET A 138 -3.77 6.41 -4.42
CA MET A 138 -4.13 6.94 -3.10
C MET A 138 -2.91 7.06 -2.19
N LYS A 139 -2.06 6.03 -2.13
CA LYS A 139 -0.83 6.07 -1.32
C LYS A 139 0.09 7.21 -1.72
N CYS A 140 0.32 7.41 -3.02
CA CYS A 140 1.17 8.49 -3.53
C CYS A 140 0.62 9.87 -3.16
N ASP A 141 -0.68 10.08 -3.36
CA ASP A 141 -1.36 11.33 -3.02
C ASP A 141 -1.31 11.61 -1.52
N LEU A 142 -1.56 10.58 -0.69
CA LEU A 142 -1.55 10.69 0.76
C LEU A 142 -0.17 11.00 1.32
N LEU A 143 0.91 10.42 0.78
CA LEU A 143 2.26 10.76 1.22
C LEU A 143 2.56 12.25 1.05
N LYS A 144 2.10 12.85 -0.05
CA LYS A 144 2.23 14.29 -0.29
C LYS A 144 1.34 15.10 0.65
N SER A 145 0.04 14.78 0.72
CA SER A 145 -0.92 15.57 1.48
C SER A 145 -0.68 15.49 3.00
N ILE A 146 -0.28 14.33 3.51
CA ILE A 146 0.09 14.16 4.92
C ILE A 146 1.35 14.98 5.24
N LYS A 147 2.36 14.96 4.37
CA LYS A 147 3.56 15.79 4.55
C LYS A 147 3.20 17.27 4.64
N GLU A 148 2.41 17.77 3.71
CA GLU A 148 1.95 19.17 3.69
C GLU A 148 1.09 19.51 4.91
N ARG A 149 0.26 18.57 5.39
CA ARG A 149 -0.57 18.75 6.58
C ARG A 149 0.28 18.77 7.86
N PHE A 150 1.26 17.88 7.97
CA PHE A 150 2.17 17.83 9.11
C PHE A 150 3.00 19.10 9.23
N ASP A 151 3.48 19.65 8.11
CA ASP A 151 4.18 20.95 8.10
C ASP A 151 3.29 22.08 8.65
N ARG A 152 2.04 22.15 8.21
CA ARG A 152 1.10 23.20 8.68
C ARG A 152 0.77 23.09 10.17
N GLU A 153 0.80 21.89 10.72
CA GLU A 153 0.47 21.63 12.12
C GLU A 153 1.72 21.47 13.02
N ASN A 154 2.89 21.75 12.48
CA ASN A 154 4.18 21.64 13.17
C ASN A 154 4.44 20.22 13.73
N ILE A 155 3.99 19.19 13.03
CA ILE A 155 4.32 17.79 13.29
C ILE A 155 5.59 17.47 12.50
N GLU A 156 6.71 17.28 13.21
CA GLU A 156 8.02 17.11 12.59
C GLU A 156 8.17 15.71 11.96
N ILE A 157 8.53 15.67 10.66
CA ILE A 157 9.12 14.51 9.99
C ILE A 157 10.63 14.69 10.09
N PRO A 158 11.35 13.90 10.90
CA PRO A 158 12.72 14.21 11.26
C PRO A 158 13.69 13.89 10.11
N TYR A 159 14.77 14.66 10.07
CA TYR A 159 15.98 14.28 9.35
C TYR A 159 16.77 13.23 10.15
N PRO A 160 17.75 12.53 9.55
CA PRO A 160 18.63 11.66 10.29
C PRO A 160 19.36 12.44 11.40
N TYR A 161 19.27 11.96 12.64
CA TYR A 161 19.97 12.55 13.78
C TYR A 161 21.32 11.85 14.01
N VAL A 162 22.35 12.64 14.25
CA VAL A 162 23.68 12.16 14.63
C VAL A 162 24.13 12.90 15.90
N ASN A 163 24.44 12.15 16.95
CA ASN A 163 25.05 12.72 18.15
C ASN A 163 26.56 12.89 17.94
N VAL A 164 27.03 14.13 17.91
CA VAL A 164 28.47 14.43 17.87
C VAL A 164 28.99 14.61 19.31
N VAL A 165 29.72 13.61 19.79
CA VAL A 165 30.42 13.71 21.08
C VAL A 165 31.74 14.40 20.81
N LYS A 166 31.92 15.63 21.36
CA LYS A 166 33.24 16.27 21.39
C LYS A 166 34.11 15.55 22.42
N ALA A 167 35.22 15.02 21.96
CA ALA A 167 36.27 14.47 22.83
C ALA A 167 36.95 15.59 23.64
#